data_92ab3299036cf0341690e3ff5ab7f9ab
#
_entry.id   92ab3299036cf0341690e3ff5ab7f9ab
#
_cell.length_a   1.000
_cell.length_b   1.000
_cell.length_c   1.000
_cell.angle_alpha   90.00
_cell.angle_beta   90.00
_cell.angle_gamma   90.00
#
_symmetry.space_group_name_H-M   'P 1'
#
loop_
_entity.id
_entity.type
_entity.pdbx_description
1 polymer ?
#
loop_
_entity_poly.entity_id
_entity_poly.type
_entity_poly.pdbx_seq_one_letter_code
_entity_poly.pdbx_strand_id
1 'polypeptide(L)'
;MVARWLRTPEVVRWWGDPEEQEALVTQDLDEPLMRQWIVEHERRPFAYAQAYPAHAWPQPHLAQLPEGSAVIDAFIGEPAMLGQGHGRGFLRRLAKMLLAEGAPVVAIDPALDNHRARRAYAHAGFVGEMVVETEHGPAVLMLFQ
;
A
#
# COMPACT_ATOMS: atom_id res chain seq x y z
N MET A 1 -16.05 8.83 -3.38
CA MET A 1 -15.48 8.27 -2.14
C MET A 1 -13.95 8.32 -2.17
N VAL A 2 -13.30 7.61 -3.06
CA VAL A 2 -11.83 7.64 -3.15
C VAL A 2 -11.31 9.05 -3.49
N ALA A 3 -11.95 9.75 -4.41
CA ALA A 3 -11.58 11.13 -4.75
C ALA A 3 -11.57 12.05 -3.52
N ARG A 4 -12.57 11.90 -2.66
CA ARG A 4 -12.64 12.65 -1.39
C ARG A 4 -11.50 12.26 -0.45
N TRP A 5 -11.23 10.97 -0.33
CA TRP A 5 -10.15 10.46 0.52
C TRP A 5 -8.77 10.95 0.08
N LEU A 6 -8.54 11.02 -1.22
CA LEU A 6 -7.26 11.50 -1.77
C LEU A 6 -6.98 12.96 -1.43
N ARG A 7 -8.02 13.71 -1.03
CA ARG A 7 -7.90 15.12 -0.66
C ARG A 7 -7.81 15.36 0.85
N THR A 8 -7.82 14.29 1.66
CA THR A 8 -7.60 14.44 3.10
C THR A 8 -6.14 14.78 3.38
N PRO A 9 -5.86 15.60 4.41
CA PRO A 9 -4.48 16.03 4.68
C PRO A 9 -3.48 14.91 4.83
N GLU A 10 -3.84 13.83 5.51
CA GLU A 10 -2.95 12.69 5.73
C GLU A 10 -2.60 11.99 4.42
N VAL A 11 -3.57 11.77 3.55
CA VAL A 11 -3.32 11.12 2.27
C VAL A 11 -2.51 12.02 1.34
N VAL A 12 -2.84 13.31 1.27
CA VAL A 12 -2.08 14.29 0.47
C VAL A 12 -0.61 14.30 0.90
N ARG A 13 -0.38 14.28 2.21
CA ARG A 13 0.98 14.32 2.74
C ARG A 13 1.87 13.19 2.19
N TRP A 14 1.32 11.98 2.07
CA TRP A 14 2.11 10.80 1.72
C TRP A 14 1.94 10.33 0.28
N TRP A 15 0.78 10.58 -0.32
CA TRP A 15 0.48 10.15 -1.69
C TRP A 15 0.70 11.26 -2.72
N GLY A 16 0.69 12.51 -2.30
CA GLY A 16 0.96 13.66 -3.16
C GLY A 16 -0.29 14.28 -3.76
N ASP A 17 -0.12 14.88 -4.94
CA ASP A 17 -1.17 15.66 -5.58
C ASP A 17 -2.45 14.84 -5.80
N PRO A 18 -3.59 15.26 -5.22
CA PRO A 18 -4.82 14.48 -5.30
C PRO A 18 -5.36 14.32 -6.72
N GLU A 19 -5.20 15.31 -7.58
CA GLU A 19 -5.68 15.21 -8.96
C GLU A 19 -4.88 14.15 -9.75
N GLU A 20 -3.56 14.13 -9.57
CA GLU A 20 -2.71 13.12 -10.19
C GLU A 20 -3.06 11.72 -9.68
N GLN A 21 -3.24 11.58 -8.38
CA GLN A 21 -3.57 10.29 -7.78
C GLN A 21 -4.94 9.79 -8.20
N GLU A 22 -5.93 10.68 -8.30
CA GLU A 22 -7.25 10.32 -8.80
C GLU A 22 -7.18 9.79 -10.24
N ALA A 23 -6.40 10.45 -11.09
CA ALA A 23 -6.20 10.02 -12.47
C ALA A 23 -5.55 8.64 -12.53
N LEU A 24 -4.53 8.39 -11.70
CA LEU A 24 -3.85 7.09 -11.66
C LEU A 24 -4.77 5.99 -11.16
N VAL A 25 -5.52 6.21 -10.09
CA VAL A 25 -6.48 5.22 -9.56
C VAL A 25 -7.54 4.89 -10.62
N THR A 26 -8.04 5.90 -11.32
CA THR A 26 -9.04 5.71 -12.36
C THR A 26 -8.47 4.93 -13.55
N GLN A 27 -7.27 5.28 -13.99
CA GLN A 27 -6.59 4.58 -15.08
C GLN A 27 -6.35 3.11 -14.72
N ASP A 28 -5.98 2.84 -13.47
CA ASP A 28 -5.67 1.49 -13.01
C ASP A 28 -6.90 0.57 -12.94
N LEU A 29 -8.12 1.12 -12.99
CA LEU A 29 -9.32 0.30 -13.09
C LEU A 29 -9.33 -0.57 -14.33
N ASP A 30 -8.67 -0.13 -15.41
CA ASP A 30 -8.58 -0.87 -16.67
C ASP A 30 -7.26 -1.63 -16.83
N GLU A 31 -6.37 -1.57 -15.82
CA GLU A 31 -5.08 -2.25 -15.86
C GLU A 31 -5.20 -3.67 -15.32
N PRO A 32 -5.02 -4.73 -16.16
CA PRO A 32 -5.19 -6.12 -15.72
C PRO A 32 -4.26 -6.53 -14.58
N LEU A 33 -3.09 -5.90 -14.44
CA LEU A 33 -2.11 -6.26 -13.42
C LEU A 33 -2.36 -5.54 -12.08
N MET A 34 -3.23 -4.54 -12.06
CA MET A 34 -3.55 -3.80 -10.85
C MET A 34 -4.85 -4.30 -10.25
N ARG A 35 -4.78 -4.72 -8.99
CA ARG A 35 -5.97 -5.12 -8.21
C ARG A 35 -6.25 -4.05 -7.18
N GLN A 36 -7.51 -3.67 -7.03
CA GLN A 36 -7.92 -2.56 -6.17
C GLN A 36 -9.07 -2.99 -5.26
N TRP A 37 -9.03 -2.53 -4.01
CA TRP A 37 -10.06 -2.83 -3.02
C TRP A 37 -10.47 -1.58 -2.27
N ILE A 38 -11.76 -1.50 -1.96
CA ILE A 38 -12.29 -0.63 -0.92
C ILE A 38 -12.42 -1.48 0.33
N VAL A 39 -11.80 -1.05 1.42
CA VAL A 39 -11.79 -1.80 2.68
C VAL A 39 -12.89 -1.24 3.59
N GLU A 40 -13.67 -2.13 4.16
CA GLU A 40 -14.78 -1.76 5.04
C GLU A 40 -14.57 -2.33 6.45
N HIS A 41 -15.07 -1.59 7.44
CA HIS A 41 -15.19 -2.06 8.82
C HIS A 41 -16.65 -1.84 9.24
N GLU A 42 -17.32 -2.92 9.66
CA GLU A 42 -18.75 -2.87 10.01
C GLU A 42 -19.60 -2.21 8.92
N ARG A 43 -19.35 -2.60 7.67
CA ARG A 43 -20.02 -2.11 6.46
C ARG A 43 -19.76 -0.64 6.12
N ARG A 44 -18.79 -0.02 6.79
CA ARG A 44 -18.40 1.36 6.50
C ARG A 44 -17.08 1.37 5.75
N PRO A 45 -17.05 1.88 4.51
CA PRO A 45 -15.79 2.04 3.80
C PRO A 45 -14.86 3.00 4.54
N PHE A 46 -13.59 2.64 4.68
CA PHE A 46 -12.66 3.51 5.39
C PHE A 46 -11.27 3.56 4.76
N ALA A 47 -10.92 2.63 3.88
CA ALA A 47 -9.57 2.55 3.34
C ALA A 47 -9.58 2.07 1.89
N TYR A 48 -8.49 2.37 1.21
CA TYR A 48 -8.20 1.93 -0.14
C TYR A 48 -6.91 1.11 -0.13
N ALA A 49 -6.88 0.04 -0.90
CA ALA A 49 -5.68 -0.75 -1.09
C ALA A 49 -5.56 -1.17 -2.54
N GLN A 50 -4.33 -1.30 -3.00
CA GLN A 50 -4.04 -1.85 -4.31
C GLN A 50 -2.85 -2.80 -4.22
N ALA A 51 -2.82 -3.78 -5.14
CA ALA A 51 -1.72 -4.71 -5.22
C ALA A 51 -1.39 -5.01 -6.68
N TYR A 52 -0.12 -5.22 -6.95
CA TYR A 52 0.38 -5.50 -8.29
C TYR A 52 1.63 -6.37 -8.21
N PRO A 53 1.98 -7.09 -9.31
CA PRO A 53 3.23 -7.86 -9.35
C PRO A 53 4.44 -6.92 -9.24
N ALA A 54 5.41 -7.29 -8.41
CA ALA A 54 6.58 -6.44 -8.14
C ALA A 54 7.35 -6.06 -9.41
N HIS A 55 7.34 -6.94 -10.41
CA HIS A 55 8.09 -6.73 -11.65
C HIS A 55 7.20 -6.30 -12.83
N ALA A 56 5.93 -5.90 -12.56
CA ALA A 56 5.01 -5.46 -13.61
C ALA A 56 5.51 -4.20 -14.33
N TRP A 57 6.13 -3.30 -13.59
CA TRP A 57 6.71 -2.06 -14.11
C TRP A 57 8.14 -1.91 -13.62
N PRO A 58 9.02 -1.21 -14.39
CA PRO A 58 10.40 -1.00 -13.96
C PRO A 58 10.46 -0.13 -12.68
N GLN A 59 10.82 -0.76 -11.58
CA GLN A 59 11.03 -0.07 -10.30
C GLN A 59 12.30 -0.65 -9.68
N PRO A 60 13.44 0.08 -9.78
CA PRO A 60 14.74 -0.46 -9.36
C PRO A 60 14.77 -0.98 -7.93
N HIS A 61 14.05 -0.35 -7.02
CA HIS A 61 14.03 -0.76 -5.61
C HIS A 61 13.32 -2.10 -5.37
N LEU A 62 12.57 -2.61 -6.36
CA LEU A 62 11.85 -3.88 -6.29
C LEU A 62 12.51 -4.97 -7.14
N ALA A 63 13.55 -4.61 -7.89
CA ALA A 63 14.12 -5.51 -8.90
C ALA A 63 14.68 -6.81 -8.32
N GLN A 64 15.14 -6.80 -7.06
CA GLN A 64 15.75 -7.97 -6.42
C GLN A 64 14.73 -8.89 -5.72
N LEU A 65 13.45 -8.51 -5.69
CA LEU A 65 12.44 -9.38 -5.11
C LEU A 65 12.26 -10.63 -5.97
N PRO A 66 11.94 -11.79 -5.37
CA PRO A 66 11.69 -13.02 -6.14
C PRO A 66 10.62 -12.83 -7.19
N GLU A 67 10.73 -13.57 -8.28
CA GLU A 67 9.71 -13.59 -9.33
C GLU A 67 8.37 -13.99 -8.75
N GLY A 68 7.31 -13.27 -9.12
CA GLY A 68 5.98 -13.53 -8.61
C GLY A 68 5.63 -12.81 -7.32
N SER A 69 6.57 -12.05 -6.75
CA SER A 69 6.30 -11.23 -5.57
C SER A 69 5.24 -10.17 -5.86
N ALA A 70 4.48 -9.79 -4.85
CA ALA A 70 3.44 -8.76 -4.94
C ALA A 70 3.80 -7.54 -4.11
N VAL A 71 3.28 -6.38 -4.50
CA VAL A 71 3.45 -5.11 -3.77
C VAL A 71 2.08 -4.59 -3.40
N ILE A 72 1.96 -4.06 -2.19
CA ILE A 72 0.74 -3.41 -1.71
C ILE A 72 1.01 -1.93 -1.52
N ASP A 73 0.08 -1.10 -1.98
CA ASP A 73 -0.03 0.31 -1.61
C ASP A 73 -1.40 0.52 -0.96
N ALA A 74 -1.47 1.27 0.11
CA ALA A 74 -2.71 1.46 0.83
C ALA A 74 -2.75 2.77 1.60
N PHE A 75 -3.95 3.27 1.85
CA PHE A 75 -4.15 4.39 2.77
C PHE A 75 -5.50 4.25 3.49
N ILE A 76 -5.57 4.83 4.69
CA ILE A 76 -6.84 4.99 5.40
C ILE A 76 -7.42 6.34 4.97
N GLY A 77 -8.61 6.31 4.37
CA GLY A 77 -9.26 7.50 3.82
C GLY A 77 -10.13 8.25 4.83
N GLU A 78 -10.65 7.54 5.85
CA GLU A 78 -11.47 8.17 6.88
C GLU A 78 -10.60 8.58 8.06
N PRO A 79 -10.42 9.89 8.31
CA PRO A 79 -9.53 10.35 9.37
C PRO A 79 -9.85 9.80 10.76
N ALA A 80 -11.13 9.57 11.05
CA ALA A 80 -11.55 9.01 12.34
C ALA A 80 -11.05 7.59 12.59
N MET A 81 -10.64 6.88 11.53
CA MET A 81 -10.16 5.49 11.61
C MET A 81 -8.64 5.40 11.73
N LEU A 82 -7.95 6.53 11.63
CA LEU A 82 -6.49 6.55 11.76
C LEU A 82 -6.06 6.24 13.20
N GLY A 83 -4.99 5.46 13.33
CA GLY A 83 -4.39 5.19 14.63
C GLY A 83 -5.16 4.22 15.52
N GLN A 84 -6.17 3.52 15.00
CA GLN A 84 -7.01 2.60 15.77
C GLN A 84 -6.73 1.12 15.50
N GLY A 85 -5.65 0.82 14.77
CA GLY A 85 -5.27 -0.57 14.47
C GLY A 85 -6.00 -1.21 13.29
N HIS A 86 -6.89 -0.49 12.61
CA HIS A 86 -7.63 -1.05 11.46
C HIS A 86 -6.70 -1.34 10.28
N GLY A 87 -5.70 -0.48 10.06
CA GLY A 87 -4.75 -0.67 8.96
C GLY A 87 -4.01 -1.98 9.05
N ARG A 88 -3.49 -2.32 10.23
CA ARG A 88 -2.75 -3.56 10.42
C ARG A 88 -3.63 -4.80 10.16
N GLY A 89 -4.90 -4.72 10.51
CA GLY A 89 -5.82 -5.84 10.33
C GLY A 89 -6.04 -6.19 8.87
N PHE A 90 -6.42 -5.21 8.04
CA PHE A 90 -6.67 -5.50 6.63
C PHE A 90 -5.40 -5.78 5.84
N LEU A 91 -4.28 -5.13 6.19
CA LEU A 91 -3.01 -5.36 5.50
C LEU A 91 -2.50 -6.77 5.75
N ARG A 92 -2.61 -7.27 6.98
CA ARG A 92 -2.25 -8.64 7.29
C ARG A 92 -3.10 -9.65 6.50
N ARG A 93 -4.40 -9.44 6.43
CA ARG A 93 -5.30 -10.29 5.64
C ARG A 93 -4.95 -10.27 4.16
N LEU A 94 -4.73 -9.09 3.61
CA LEU A 94 -4.39 -8.94 2.20
C LEU A 94 -3.06 -9.61 1.88
N ALA A 95 -2.04 -9.41 2.71
CA ALA A 95 -0.74 -10.06 2.53
C ALA A 95 -0.87 -11.59 2.57
N LYS A 96 -1.61 -12.12 3.54
CA LYS A 96 -1.83 -13.56 3.64
C LYS A 96 -2.57 -14.12 2.42
N MET A 97 -3.55 -13.39 1.90
CA MET A 97 -4.26 -13.78 0.69
C MET A 97 -3.31 -13.88 -0.51
N LEU A 98 -2.46 -12.88 -0.68
CA LEU A 98 -1.50 -12.86 -1.79
C LEU A 98 -0.48 -14.00 -1.69
N LEU A 99 -0.01 -14.31 -0.47
CA LEU A 99 0.86 -15.48 -0.26
C LEU A 99 0.13 -16.78 -0.60
N ALA A 100 -1.14 -16.91 -0.18
CA ALA A 100 -1.93 -18.10 -0.46
C ALA A 100 -2.18 -18.28 -1.96
N GLU A 101 -2.19 -17.21 -2.72
CA GLU A 101 -2.34 -17.24 -4.18
C GLU A 101 -1.03 -17.53 -4.91
N GLY A 102 0.09 -17.65 -4.18
CA GLY A 102 1.35 -18.09 -4.76
C GLY A 102 2.48 -17.05 -4.73
N ALA A 103 2.26 -15.83 -4.27
CA ALA A 103 3.35 -14.86 -4.15
C ALA A 103 4.38 -15.36 -3.13
N PRO A 104 5.68 -15.41 -3.47
CA PRO A 104 6.70 -15.83 -2.52
C PRO A 104 6.93 -14.80 -1.42
N VAL A 105 6.74 -13.52 -1.74
CA VAL A 105 6.93 -12.39 -0.83
C VAL A 105 5.91 -11.32 -1.16
N VAL A 106 5.40 -10.64 -0.15
CA VAL A 106 4.58 -9.43 -0.32
C VAL A 106 5.36 -8.26 0.24
N ALA A 107 5.53 -7.20 -0.55
CA ALA A 107 6.31 -6.03 -0.17
C ALA A 107 5.41 -4.81 0.03
N ILE A 108 5.86 -3.91 0.89
CA ILE A 108 5.27 -2.59 1.08
C ILE A 108 6.43 -1.62 1.33
N ASP A 109 6.32 -0.39 0.84
CA ASP A 109 7.43 0.57 0.86
C ASP A 109 7.02 1.94 1.38
N PRO A 110 6.68 2.06 2.67
CA PRO A 110 6.31 3.35 3.24
C PRO A 110 7.44 4.36 3.15
N ALA A 111 7.10 5.64 3.01
CA ALA A 111 8.09 6.71 3.06
C ALA A 111 8.91 6.61 4.36
N LEU A 112 10.19 6.93 4.28
CA LEU A 112 11.13 6.78 5.41
C LEU A 112 10.63 7.48 6.68
N ASP A 113 10.06 8.67 6.54
CA ASP A 113 9.59 9.48 7.66
C ASP A 113 8.10 9.26 8.01
N ASN A 114 7.42 8.35 7.34
CA ASN A 114 6.05 7.98 7.69
C ASN A 114 6.06 6.95 8.83
N HIS A 115 6.35 7.42 10.04
CA HIS A 115 6.51 6.55 11.20
C HIS A 115 5.23 5.82 11.60
N ARG A 116 4.07 6.46 11.42
CA ARG A 116 2.78 5.81 11.71
C ARG A 116 2.56 4.59 10.82
N ALA A 117 2.78 4.74 9.51
CA ALA A 117 2.64 3.65 8.57
C ALA A 117 3.64 2.54 8.85
N ARG A 118 4.89 2.89 9.09
CA ARG A 118 5.94 1.91 9.40
C ARG A 118 5.59 1.08 10.62
N ARG A 119 5.09 1.71 11.69
CA ARG A 119 4.66 0.98 12.88
C ARG A 119 3.46 0.07 12.60
N ALA A 120 2.47 0.57 11.87
CA ALA A 120 1.29 -0.20 11.52
C ALA A 120 1.67 -1.44 10.70
N TYR A 121 2.56 -1.29 9.74
CA TYR A 121 3.01 -2.38 8.88
C TYR A 121 3.83 -3.40 9.65
N ALA A 122 4.69 -2.96 10.56
CA ALA A 122 5.42 -3.86 11.45
C ALA A 122 4.46 -4.68 12.32
N HIS A 123 3.43 -4.05 12.88
CA HIS A 123 2.42 -4.75 13.67
C HIS A 123 1.59 -5.70 12.83
N ALA A 124 1.42 -5.44 11.53
CA ALA A 124 0.73 -6.35 10.62
C ALA A 124 1.58 -7.59 10.28
N GLY A 125 2.89 -7.52 10.48
CA GLY A 125 3.79 -8.64 10.22
C GLY A 125 4.81 -8.39 9.11
N PHE A 126 4.86 -7.18 8.54
CA PHE A 126 5.90 -6.82 7.58
C PHE A 126 7.21 -6.53 8.31
N VAL A 127 8.31 -7.01 7.78
CA VAL A 127 9.63 -6.90 8.41
C VAL A 127 10.61 -6.26 7.43
N GLY A 128 11.45 -5.36 7.91
CA GLY A 128 12.53 -4.77 7.13
C GLY A 128 12.83 -3.35 7.55
N GLU A 129 14.10 -2.99 7.42
CA GLU A 129 14.59 -1.66 7.73
C GLU A 129 15.47 -1.12 6.60
N MET A 130 15.49 -1.78 5.44
CA MET A 130 16.29 -1.36 4.30
C MET A 130 15.73 -0.07 3.71
N VAL A 131 16.54 0.98 3.72
CA VAL A 131 16.19 2.23 3.05
C VAL A 131 16.48 2.08 1.57
N VAL A 132 15.48 2.40 0.76
CA VAL A 132 15.57 2.37 -0.70
C VAL A 132 15.18 3.72 -1.28
N GLU A 133 15.71 4.03 -2.46
CA GLU A 133 15.31 5.24 -3.18
C GLU A 133 14.19 4.91 -4.14
N THR A 134 13.14 5.71 -4.13
CA THR A 134 12.03 5.61 -5.06
C THR A 134 11.88 6.93 -5.82
N GLU A 135 11.04 6.96 -6.84
CA GLU A 135 10.77 8.21 -7.57
C GLU A 135 10.12 9.28 -6.68
N HIS A 136 9.58 8.89 -5.53
CA HIS A 136 8.95 9.79 -4.58
C HIS A 136 9.82 10.08 -3.36
N GLY A 137 11.11 9.69 -3.39
CA GLY A 137 12.05 9.89 -2.31
C GLY A 137 12.38 8.61 -1.55
N PRO A 138 13.08 8.73 -0.41
CA PRO A 138 13.49 7.54 0.36
C PRO A 138 12.30 6.85 1.02
N ALA A 139 12.35 5.53 1.00
CA ALA A 139 11.33 4.67 1.60
C ALA A 139 12.01 3.52 2.34
N VAL A 140 11.24 2.80 3.14
CA VAL A 140 11.70 1.58 3.79
C VAL A 140 11.03 0.39 3.13
N LEU A 141 11.81 -0.55 2.62
CA LEU A 141 11.27 -1.77 2.03
C LEU A 141 10.98 -2.77 3.13
N MET A 142 9.72 -3.14 3.29
CA MET A 142 9.27 -4.10 4.30
C MET A 142 8.61 -5.28 3.61
N LEU A 143 8.87 -6.48 4.13
CA LEU A 143 8.43 -7.73 3.49
C LEU A 143 7.58 -8.57 4.44
N PHE A 144 6.56 -9.19 3.86
CA PHE A 144 5.72 -10.18 4.53
C PHE A 144 5.94 -11.53 3.85
N GLN A 145 6.31 -12.51 4.64
CA GLN A 145 6.62 -13.86 4.14
C GLN A 145 5.82 -14.94 4.86
#